data_ab82698d404dba7ff6b893d36b51aa87
#
_entry.id   ab82698d404dba7ff6b893d36b51aa87
#
_cell.length_a   1.000
_cell.length_b   1.000
_cell.length_c   1.000
_cell.angle_alpha   90.00
_cell.angle_beta   90.00
_cell.angle_gamma   90.00
#
_symmetry.space_group_name_H-M   'P 1'
#
loop_
_entity.id
_entity.type
_entity.pdbx_description
1 polymer ?
#
loop_
_entity_poly.entity_id
_entity_poly.type
_entity_poly.pdbx_seq_one_letter_code
_entity_poly.pdbx_strand_id
1 'polypeptide(L)'
;MKSHEIKFKGLNQNYSIFIGNNTLNLLPEKIRSICPKAKKIALVVDKKIPDKYKKLIKNKLKNYYLCILSFSASEKNKSFKKVSLYLNKMLSKNFNRSDLVIGLGGGITGDVAGFTASIFKRGINFINIPTTLLAQVDSAIG
;
A
#
# COMPACT_ATOMS: atom_id res chain seq x y z
N MET A 1 2.00 13.40 20.44
CA MET A 1 1.78 14.21 19.23
C MET A 1 0.51 13.70 18.55
N LYS A 2 -0.44 14.56 18.28
CA LYS A 2 -1.68 14.20 17.57
C LYS A 2 -1.32 13.91 16.11
N SER A 3 -2.03 12.98 15.47
CA SER A 3 -1.92 12.79 14.03
C SER A 3 -2.56 13.95 13.28
N HIS A 4 -1.94 14.42 12.21
CA HIS A 4 -2.47 15.44 11.32
C HIS A 4 -2.94 14.79 10.02
N GLU A 5 -4.10 15.21 9.53
CA GLU A 5 -4.60 14.84 8.21
C GLU A 5 -4.44 16.04 7.26
N ILE A 6 -3.77 15.84 6.14
CA ILE A 6 -3.68 16.80 5.04
C ILE A 6 -4.52 16.24 3.89
N LYS A 7 -5.53 16.97 3.47
CA LYS A 7 -6.42 16.59 2.36
C LYS A 7 -5.95 17.28 1.09
N PHE A 8 -5.59 16.50 0.09
CA PHE A 8 -5.33 16.99 -1.25
C PHE A 8 -6.58 16.83 -2.11
N LYS A 9 -6.98 17.93 -2.74
CA LYS A 9 -8.09 17.96 -3.72
C LYS A 9 -7.53 18.44 -5.05
N GLY A 10 -7.34 17.52 -5.97
CA GLY A 10 -6.97 17.82 -7.36
C GLY A 10 -8.18 17.71 -8.29
N LEU A 11 -8.00 18.09 -9.55
CA LEU A 11 -9.04 18.00 -10.58
C LEU A 11 -9.53 16.57 -10.80
N ASN A 12 -8.62 15.60 -10.73
CA ASN A 12 -8.92 14.19 -11.05
C ASN A 12 -8.63 13.23 -9.89
N GLN A 13 -8.07 13.69 -8.78
CA GLN A 13 -7.65 12.84 -7.67
C GLN A 13 -7.87 13.53 -6.33
N ASN A 14 -8.43 12.80 -5.39
CA ASN A 14 -8.52 13.22 -4.00
C ASN A 14 -7.82 12.16 -3.14
N TYR A 15 -6.90 12.58 -2.29
CA TYR A 15 -6.28 11.70 -1.32
C TYR A 15 -5.96 12.42 -0.01
N SER A 16 -5.72 11.66 1.05
CA SER A 16 -5.34 12.19 2.36
C SER A 16 -3.99 11.65 2.78
N ILE A 17 -3.19 12.52 3.37
CA ILE A 17 -1.91 12.18 3.99
C ILE A 17 -2.08 12.25 5.50
N PHE A 18 -1.70 11.19 6.21
CA PHE A 18 -1.73 11.11 7.67
C PHE A 18 -0.31 11.14 8.21
N ILE A 19 0.02 12.18 8.98
CA ILE A 19 1.36 12.42 9.55
C ILE A 19 1.26 12.43 11.07
N GLY A 20 2.12 11.69 11.75
CA GLY A 20 2.21 11.70 13.22
C GLY A 20 2.67 10.37 13.80
N ASN A 21 2.76 10.33 15.12
CA ASN A 21 3.11 9.10 15.82
C ASN A 21 1.93 8.13 15.81
N ASN A 22 2.23 6.84 15.65
CA ASN A 22 1.22 5.77 15.72
C ASN A 22 0.09 5.86 14.66
N THR A 23 0.32 6.54 13.53
CA THR A 23 -0.67 6.67 12.44
C THR A 23 -1.13 5.32 11.88
N LEU A 24 -0.31 4.27 12.00
CA LEU A 24 -0.71 2.89 11.68
C LEU A 24 -1.94 2.40 12.47
N ASN A 25 -2.26 3.01 13.62
CA ASN A 25 -3.46 2.67 14.37
C ASN A 25 -4.73 3.08 13.64
N LEU A 26 -4.66 4.08 12.77
CA LEU A 26 -5.77 4.56 11.95
C LEU A 26 -6.08 3.64 10.76
N LEU A 27 -5.14 2.77 10.39
CA LEU A 27 -5.22 1.97 9.16
C LEU A 27 -6.53 1.16 9.03
N PRO A 28 -7.01 0.40 10.03
CA PRO A 28 -8.25 -0.36 9.90
C PRO A 28 -9.49 0.54 9.71
N GLU A 29 -9.54 1.68 10.39
CA GLU A 29 -10.63 2.65 10.26
C GLU A 29 -10.63 3.27 8.87
N LYS A 30 -9.46 3.71 8.39
CA LYS A 30 -9.32 4.34 7.07
C LYS A 30 -9.64 3.37 5.93
N ILE A 31 -9.24 2.11 6.05
CA ILE A 31 -9.63 1.09 5.07
C ILE A 31 -11.15 0.94 5.03
N ARG A 32 -11.82 0.85 6.17
CA ARG A 32 -13.29 0.74 6.19
C ARG A 32 -13.98 1.96 5.59
N SER A 33 -13.43 3.14 5.80
CA SER A 33 -13.98 4.39 5.25
C SER A 33 -13.76 4.53 3.75
N ILE A 34 -12.53 4.23 3.27
CA ILE A 34 -12.14 4.46 1.86
C ILE A 34 -12.55 3.28 0.99
N CYS A 35 -12.47 2.06 1.51
CA CYS A 35 -12.69 0.81 0.79
C CYS A 35 -13.73 -0.07 1.52
N PRO A 36 -14.98 0.38 1.71
CA PRO A 36 -15.96 -0.34 2.55
C PRO A 36 -16.32 -1.73 2.03
N LYS A 37 -16.09 -2.00 0.75
CA LYS A 37 -16.35 -3.30 0.10
C LYS A 37 -15.11 -4.19 0.00
N ALA A 38 -13.95 -3.74 0.47
CA ALA A 38 -12.72 -4.52 0.42
C ALA A 38 -12.83 -5.76 1.31
N LYS A 39 -12.46 -6.90 0.76
CA LYS A 39 -12.36 -8.19 1.47
C LYS A 39 -10.93 -8.71 1.48
N LYS A 40 -10.14 -8.30 0.51
CA LYS A 40 -8.77 -8.75 0.29
C LYS A 40 -7.81 -7.58 0.21
N ILE A 41 -6.61 -7.81 0.74
CA ILE A 41 -5.53 -6.82 0.71
C ILE A 41 -4.27 -7.49 0.16
N ALA A 42 -3.72 -6.94 -0.91
CA ALA A 42 -2.40 -7.28 -1.41
C ALA A 42 -1.37 -6.36 -0.73
N LEU A 43 -0.56 -6.91 0.15
CA LEU A 43 0.48 -6.18 0.87
C LEU A 43 1.83 -6.38 0.18
N VAL A 44 2.26 -5.38 -0.59
CA VAL A 44 3.62 -5.30 -1.14
C VAL A 44 4.53 -4.80 -0.04
N VAL A 45 5.40 -5.65 0.47
CA VAL A 45 6.25 -5.32 1.63
C VAL A 45 7.72 -5.54 1.34
N ASP A 46 8.54 -4.53 1.62
CA ASP A 46 9.99 -4.66 1.54
C ASP A 46 10.50 -5.68 2.57
N LYS A 47 11.33 -6.60 2.12
CA LYS A 47 11.97 -7.62 2.97
C LYS A 47 12.77 -7.01 4.11
N LYS A 48 13.34 -5.81 3.92
CA LYS A 48 14.12 -5.09 4.94
C LYS A 48 13.30 -4.52 6.09
N ILE A 49 11.97 -4.48 5.97
CA ILE A 49 11.11 -4.01 7.07
C ILE A 49 11.25 -4.96 8.26
N PRO A 50 11.54 -4.46 9.46
CA PRO A 50 11.65 -5.29 10.67
C PRO A 50 10.37 -6.08 10.93
N ASP A 51 10.51 -7.31 11.38
CA ASP A 51 9.38 -8.23 11.58
C ASP A 51 8.34 -7.73 12.58
N LYS A 52 8.76 -6.92 13.57
CA LYS A 52 7.83 -6.29 14.51
C LYS A 52 6.75 -5.45 13.80
N TYR A 53 7.13 -4.68 12.76
CA TYR A 53 6.18 -3.87 12.00
C TYR A 53 5.33 -4.72 11.05
N LYS A 54 5.91 -5.75 10.44
CA LYS A 54 5.16 -6.71 9.63
C LYS A 54 4.08 -7.41 10.47
N LYS A 55 4.43 -7.86 11.69
CA LYS A 55 3.49 -8.46 12.64
C LYS A 55 2.40 -7.46 13.07
N LEU A 56 2.78 -6.21 13.38
CA LEU A 56 1.84 -5.16 13.73
C LEU A 56 0.79 -4.94 12.65
N ILE A 57 1.22 -4.81 11.39
CA ILE A 57 0.31 -4.59 10.26
C ILE A 57 -0.57 -5.82 10.03
N LYS A 58 -0.01 -7.03 10.04
CA LYS A 58 -0.80 -8.26 9.93
C LYS A 58 -1.91 -8.33 11.00
N ASN A 59 -1.60 -7.99 12.24
CA ASN A 59 -2.58 -7.98 13.32
C ASN A 59 -3.70 -6.95 13.09
N LYS A 60 -3.36 -5.77 12.57
CA LYS A 60 -4.36 -4.74 12.23
C LYS A 60 -5.24 -5.13 11.06
N LEU A 61 -4.74 -5.94 10.15
CA LEU A 61 -5.43 -6.38 8.95
C LEU A 61 -6.06 -7.79 9.07
N LYS A 62 -6.12 -8.36 10.27
CA LYS A 62 -6.60 -9.73 10.52
C LYS A 62 -8.02 -10.03 10.02
N ASN A 63 -8.84 -9.00 9.83
CA ASN A 63 -10.22 -9.13 9.33
C ASN A 63 -10.31 -9.21 7.79
N TYR A 64 -9.17 -9.12 7.10
CA TYR A 64 -9.09 -9.19 5.64
C TYR A 64 -8.30 -10.43 5.21
N TYR A 65 -8.61 -10.95 4.02
CA TYR A 65 -7.72 -11.92 3.38
C TYR A 65 -6.44 -11.19 2.96
N LEU A 66 -5.31 -11.52 3.58
CA LEU A 66 -4.04 -10.84 3.35
C LEU A 66 -3.14 -11.66 2.41
N CYS A 67 -2.88 -11.12 1.21
CA CYS A 67 -1.92 -11.67 0.26
C CYS A 67 -0.58 -10.93 0.40
N ILE A 68 0.44 -11.58 0.95
CA ILE A 68 1.78 -10.98 1.09
C ILE A 68 2.53 -11.10 -0.23
N LEU A 69 2.98 -9.96 -0.74
CA LEU A 69 3.82 -9.79 -1.92
C LEU A 69 5.20 -9.28 -1.47
N SER A 70 6.09 -10.20 -1.11
CA SER A 70 7.44 -9.86 -0.67
C SER A 70 8.25 -9.19 -1.77
N PHE A 71 8.89 -8.08 -1.45
CA PHE A 71 9.68 -7.28 -2.36
C PHE A 71 11.09 -7.07 -1.82
N SER A 72 12.10 -7.19 -2.68
CA SER A 72 13.47 -6.79 -2.38
C SER A 72 13.73 -5.47 -3.10
N ALA A 73 13.66 -4.35 -2.36
CA ALA A 73 13.78 -3.03 -2.92
C ALA A 73 15.18 -2.81 -3.52
N SER A 74 15.22 -2.69 -4.84
CA SER A 74 16.40 -2.33 -5.65
C SER A 74 15.93 -1.84 -7.01
N GLU A 75 16.71 -0.99 -7.66
CA GLU A 75 16.41 -0.52 -9.03
C GLU A 75 16.24 -1.69 -10.02
N LYS A 76 17.03 -2.76 -9.88
CA LYS A 76 16.90 -3.97 -10.69
C LYS A 76 15.51 -4.62 -10.57
N ASN A 77 14.91 -4.56 -9.39
CA ASN A 77 13.57 -5.13 -9.13
C ASN A 77 12.42 -4.18 -9.44
N LYS A 78 12.70 -2.91 -9.72
CA LYS A 78 11.73 -1.94 -10.26
C LYS A 78 11.49 -2.26 -11.74
N SER A 79 10.73 -3.31 -12.00
CA SER A 79 10.61 -3.89 -13.35
C SER A 79 9.19 -4.41 -13.64
N PHE A 80 8.82 -4.38 -14.92
CA PHE A 80 7.56 -4.98 -15.38
C PHE A 80 7.43 -6.46 -15.05
N LYS A 81 8.54 -7.20 -15.04
CA LYS A 81 8.56 -8.62 -14.65
C LYS A 81 8.03 -8.80 -13.22
N LYS A 82 8.46 -7.93 -12.29
CA LYS A 82 8.00 -7.98 -10.89
C LYS A 82 6.53 -7.61 -10.77
N VAL A 83 6.12 -6.56 -11.46
CA VAL A 83 4.70 -6.13 -11.50
C VAL A 83 3.82 -7.24 -12.08
N SER A 84 4.21 -7.83 -13.21
CA SER A 84 3.47 -8.94 -13.82
C SER A 84 3.28 -10.13 -12.86
N LEU A 85 4.33 -10.47 -12.10
CA LEU A 85 4.26 -11.53 -11.09
C LEU A 85 3.19 -11.21 -10.01
N TYR A 86 3.13 -9.96 -9.56
CA TYR A 86 2.15 -9.54 -8.56
C TYR A 86 0.73 -9.53 -9.11
N LEU A 87 0.55 -9.03 -10.33
CA LEU A 87 -0.74 -9.05 -11.03
C LEU A 87 -1.27 -10.48 -11.17
N ASN A 88 -0.44 -11.41 -11.64
CA ASN A 88 -0.80 -12.81 -11.79
C ASN A 88 -1.19 -13.44 -10.45
N LYS A 89 -0.44 -13.13 -9.38
CA LYS A 89 -0.76 -13.62 -8.04
C LYS A 89 -2.09 -13.06 -7.52
N MET A 90 -2.36 -11.78 -7.76
CA MET A 90 -3.65 -11.17 -7.38
C MET A 90 -4.81 -11.75 -8.19
N LEU A 91 -4.62 -11.99 -9.50
CA LEU A 91 -5.63 -12.63 -10.35
C LEU A 91 -5.93 -14.06 -9.88
N SER A 92 -4.90 -14.87 -9.59
CA SER A 92 -5.05 -16.24 -9.10
C SER A 92 -5.74 -16.33 -7.73
N LYS A 93 -5.72 -15.25 -6.95
CA LYS A 93 -6.43 -15.13 -5.66
C LYS A 93 -7.77 -14.41 -5.79
N ASN A 94 -8.27 -14.22 -7.00
CA ASN A 94 -9.56 -13.61 -7.29
C ASN A 94 -9.75 -12.23 -6.63
N PHE A 95 -8.73 -11.35 -6.73
CA PHE A 95 -8.87 -9.96 -6.33
C PHE A 95 -9.84 -9.22 -7.23
N ASN A 96 -10.60 -8.29 -6.67
CA ASN A 96 -11.55 -7.42 -7.34
C ASN A 96 -11.13 -5.95 -7.24
N ARG A 97 -11.73 -5.08 -8.05
CA ARG A 97 -11.47 -3.63 -8.01
C ARG A 97 -11.85 -2.96 -6.68
N SER A 98 -12.76 -3.57 -5.93
CA SER A 98 -13.15 -3.11 -4.60
C SER A 98 -12.16 -3.47 -3.49
N ASP A 99 -11.21 -4.37 -3.77
CA ASP A 99 -10.14 -4.73 -2.85
C ASP A 99 -9.05 -3.65 -2.81
N LEU A 100 -7.95 -3.90 -2.12
CA LEU A 100 -6.93 -2.91 -1.79
C LEU A 100 -5.52 -3.45 -2.03
N VAL A 101 -4.65 -2.58 -2.55
CA VAL A 101 -3.19 -2.77 -2.52
C VAL A 101 -2.62 -1.85 -1.46
N ILE A 102 -1.71 -2.36 -0.64
CA ILE A 102 -0.92 -1.56 0.32
C ILE A 102 0.56 -1.72 -0.03
N GLY A 103 1.26 -0.60 -0.21
CA GLY A 103 2.71 -0.56 -0.30
C GLY A 103 3.32 -0.25 1.07
N LEU A 104 4.25 -1.09 1.56
CA LEU A 104 4.97 -0.88 2.81
C LEU A 104 6.47 -0.93 2.56
N GLY A 105 7.13 0.23 2.54
CA GLY A 105 8.56 0.31 2.26
C GLY A 105 9.05 1.70 1.88
N GLY A 106 10.24 1.76 1.29
CA GLY A 106 10.79 2.98 0.70
C GLY A 106 10.16 3.32 -0.66
N GLY A 107 10.70 4.33 -1.34
CA GLY A 107 10.19 4.83 -2.62
C GLY A 107 10.01 3.76 -3.68
N ILE A 108 11.03 2.94 -3.92
CA ILE A 108 10.97 1.85 -4.93
C ILE A 108 9.81 0.88 -4.63
N THR A 109 9.58 0.54 -3.37
CA THR A 109 8.46 -0.33 -2.97
C THR A 109 7.12 0.35 -3.24
N GLY A 110 7.00 1.63 -2.89
CA GLY A 110 5.82 2.45 -3.16
C GLY A 110 5.51 2.53 -4.65
N ASP A 111 6.52 2.80 -5.49
CA ASP A 111 6.37 2.87 -6.95
C ASP A 111 5.86 1.56 -7.54
N VAL A 112 6.48 0.43 -7.18
CA VAL A 112 6.06 -0.89 -7.69
C VAL A 112 4.65 -1.24 -7.22
N ALA A 113 4.31 -0.96 -5.97
CA ALA A 113 2.98 -1.21 -5.42
C ALA A 113 1.92 -0.30 -6.07
N GLY A 114 2.20 0.99 -6.20
CA GLY A 114 1.30 1.96 -6.83
C GLY A 114 1.08 1.66 -8.30
N PHE A 115 2.13 1.34 -9.05
CA PHE A 115 2.00 0.94 -10.45
C PHE A 115 1.20 -0.35 -10.61
N THR A 116 1.44 -1.36 -9.76
CA THR A 116 0.63 -2.59 -9.72
C THR A 116 -0.85 -2.26 -9.50
N ALA A 117 -1.13 -1.36 -8.56
CA ALA A 117 -2.50 -0.94 -8.26
C ALA A 117 -3.16 -0.20 -9.42
N SER A 118 -2.42 0.68 -10.11
CA SER A 118 -2.96 1.50 -11.20
C SER A 118 -3.41 0.67 -12.41
N ILE A 119 -2.69 -0.42 -12.72
CA ILE A 119 -3.00 -1.24 -13.90
C ILE A 119 -3.86 -2.47 -13.59
N PHE A 120 -3.97 -2.89 -12.30
CA PHE A 120 -4.80 -4.05 -11.95
C PHE A 120 -6.27 -3.77 -12.26
N LYS A 121 -6.85 -4.51 -13.23
CA LYS A 121 -8.27 -4.38 -13.64
C LYS A 121 -8.70 -2.92 -13.88
N ARG A 122 -7.84 -2.09 -14.47
CA ARG A 122 -8.05 -0.65 -14.72
C ARG A 122 -8.03 0.23 -13.45
N GLY A 123 -7.37 -0.22 -12.42
CA GLY A 123 -7.19 0.47 -11.15
C GLY A 123 -7.90 -0.20 -9.98
N ILE A 124 -7.20 -0.30 -8.87
CA ILE A 124 -7.67 -0.78 -7.57
C ILE A 124 -7.25 0.26 -6.51
N ASN A 125 -7.96 0.32 -5.38
CA ASN A 125 -7.60 1.22 -4.29
C ASN A 125 -6.17 0.98 -3.82
N PHE A 126 -5.47 2.06 -3.45
CA PHE A 126 -4.08 2.02 -3.03
C PHE A 126 -3.85 2.84 -1.76
N ILE A 127 -3.10 2.27 -0.82
CA ILE A 127 -2.57 2.98 0.36
C ILE A 127 -1.06 2.82 0.37
N ASN A 128 -0.33 3.93 0.41
CA ASN A 128 1.12 3.93 0.56
C ASN A 128 1.52 4.17 2.02
N ILE A 129 2.42 3.33 2.55
CA ILE A 129 2.99 3.45 3.89
C ILE A 129 4.51 3.61 3.73
N PRO A 130 4.99 4.84 3.49
CA PRO A 130 6.40 5.11 3.28
C PRO A 130 7.18 4.95 4.58
N THR A 131 8.30 4.25 4.54
CA THR A 131 9.12 3.91 5.73
C THR A 131 10.48 4.60 5.75
N THR A 132 10.84 5.34 4.71
CA THR A 132 12.05 6.15 4.65
C THR A 132 11.69 7.63 4.58
N LEU A 133 12.55 8.51 5.11
CA LEU A 133 12.31 9.94 5.06
C LEU A 133 12.15 10.44 3.61
N LEU A 134 13.03 10.01 2.71
CA LEU A 134 12.94 10.37 1.29
C LEU A 134 11.59 9.97 0.68
N ALA A 135 11.11 8.76 0.96
CA ALA A 135 9.81 8.33 0.46
C ALA A 135 8.65 9.17 1.04
N GLN A 136 8.77 9.63 2.28
CA GLN A 136 7.72 10.43 2.93
C GLN A 136 7.59 11.85 2.35
N VAL A 137 8.71 12.45 1.92
CA VAL A 137 8.74 13.86 1.45
C VAL A 137 8.79 13.99 -0.07
N ASP A 138 8.99 12.93 -0.80
CA ASP A 138 9.18 12.93 -2.25
C ASP A 138 8.26 11.87 -2.93
N SER A 139 8.68 10.63 -3.02
CA SER A 139 8.02 9.63 -3.85
C SER A 139 6.62 9.18 -3.38
N ALA A 140 6.22 9.49 -2.17
CA ALA A 140 4.85 9.21 -1.69
C ALA A 140 3.86 10.34 -1.95
N ILE A 141 4.34 11.48 -2.45
CA ILE A 141 3.57 12.69 -2.70
C ILE A 141 3.63 12.98 -4.20
N GLY A 142 2.70 12.45 -4.97
CA GLY A 142 2.72 12.65 -6.40
C GLY A 142 1.45 12.16 -7.08
#